data_9b0e0410e5191ccfc1afbc49fcfeec9f
#
_entry.id   9b0e0410e5191ccfc1afbc49fcfeec9f
#
_cell.length_a   1.000
_cell.length_b   1.000
_cell.length_c   1.000
_cell.angle_alpha   90.00
_cell.angle_beta   90.00
_cell.angle_gamma   90.00
#
_symmetry.space_group_name_H-M   'P 1'
#
loop_
_entity.id
_entity.type
_entity.pdbx_description
1 polymer ?
#
loop_
_entity_poly.entity_id
_entity_poly.type
_entity_poly.pdbx_seq_one_letter_code
_entity_poly.pdbx_strand_id
1 'polypeptide(L)'
;MWPMRNWLREKLVLKADSSSGAPPGEESCAFGSTKYFLLCGLGGVTSCGSTHTLITPLDLIKCRLQVDRTKYQSLSNGFRVTIAEEGVLGLTRGWLPTFLGYSTQGLFKFGLYEFFKVYYAKLIGDDNAFEYRTWLYLTSSASAEFFADIGLAPMEAVKVRIQTSPGFTTSMSKAMGVMMREDGVGVFYKGLVPLWFRQVPYTMMKFTSFEKTLELLYRYVVPKPRTQCTKAEQLLVTFAAGYIAGIFCAVVSHPADTVVSKLNQQKGSTAAEIVKKVGFVGLWSGLGPRIIMIGTLTALQWFIYDAFKVFMKMPRPPPVAGEKRKH
;
A
#
# COMPACT_ATOMS: atom_id res chain seq x y z
N MET A 1 -16.58 -16.27 -37.65
CA MET A 1 -16.13 -15.95 -36.26
C MET A 1 -14.60 -15.99 -36.06
N TRP A 2 -13.79 -16.22 -37.07
CA TRP A 2 -12.30 -16.32 -36.95
C TRP A 2 -11.48 -15.08 -37.38
N PRO A 3 -11.94 -14.12 -38.17
CA PRO A 3 -11.13 -12.96 -38.52
C PRO A 3 -10.97 -11.92 -37.40
N MET A 4 -11.89 -11.85 -36.45
CA MET A 4 -11.88 -10.84 -35.38
C MET A 4 -10.82 -11.10 -34.29
N ARG A 5 -10.45 -12.36 -34.06
CA ARG A 5 -9.41 -12.75 -33.08
C ARG A 5 -7.98 -12.38 -33.54
N ASN A 6 -7.70 -12.47 -34.84
CA ASN A 6 -6.41 -12.10 -35.40
C ASN A 6 -6.25 -10.57 -35.49
N TRP A 7 -7.30 -9.85 -35.85
CA TRP A 7 -7.32 -8.39 -35.89
C TRP A 7 -7.12 -7.77 -34.48
N LEU A 8 -7.72 -8.35 -33.44
CA LEU A 8 -7.51 -7.93 -32.03
C LEU A 8 -6.08 -8.25 -31.57
N ARG A 9 -5.51 -9.37 -31.99
CA ARG A 9 -4.14 -9.75 -31.66
C ARG A 9 -3.11 -8.84 -32.35
N GLU A 10 -3.30 -8.46 -33.61
CA GLU A 10 -2.47 -7.50 -34.31
C GLU A 10 -2.57 -6.10 -33.73
N LYS A 11 -3.77 -5.60 -33.38
CA LYS A 11 -3.93 -4.29 -32.73
C LYS A 11 -3.37 -4.25 -31.30
N LEU A 12 -3.45 -5.34 -30.55
CA LEU A 12 -2.84 -5.45 -29.21
C LEU A 12 -1.31 -5.53 -29.29
N VAL A 13 -0.77 -6.22 -30.28
CA VAL A 13 0.68 -6.33 -30.49
C VAL A 13 1.23 -5.00 -31.03
N LEU A 14 0.57 -4.35 -32.00
CA LEU A 14 0.98 -3.03 -32.52
C LEU A 14 0.80 -1.88 -31.51
N LYS A 15 -0.12 -2.00 -30.54
CA LYS A 15 -0.26 -1.02 -29.43
C LYS A 15 0.75 -1.25 -28.30
N ALA A 16 1.25 -2.45 -28.12
CA ALA A 16 2.32 -2.74 -27.15
C ALA A 16 3.68 -2.15 -27.59
N ASP A 17 3.94 -2.10 -28.90
CA ASP A 17 5.20 -1.60 -29.47
C ASP A 17 5.39 -0.07 -29.39
N SER A 18 4.35 0.70 -29.09
CA SER A 18 4.44 2.17 -29.11
C SER A 18 4.49 2.86 -27.75
N SER A 19 4.55 2.11 -26.64
CA SER A 19 4.40 2.68 -25.30
C SER A 19 5.61 2.56 -24.38
N SER A 20 6.65 1.84 -24.78
CA SER A 20 7.90 1.77 -24.00
C SER A 20 8.90 2.80 -24.53
N GLY A 21 9.43 3.65 -23.66
CA GLY A 21 10.60 4.48 -23.97
C GLY A 21 11.91 3.67 -24.05
N ALA A 22 11.81 2.35 -24.19
CA ALA A 22 12.89 1.42 -24.49
C ALA A 22 12.80 1.02 -25.98
N PRO A 23 13.92 0.85 -26.68
CA PRO A 23 13.92 0.34 -28.05
C PRO A 23 13.26 -1.06 -28.07
N PRO A 24 12.54 -1.40 -29.17
CA PRO A 24 11.91 -2.72 -29.34
C PRO A 24 12.96 -3.82 -29.17
N GLY A 25 12.76 -4.72 -28.20
CA GLY A 25 13.68 -5.84 -27.93
C GLY A 25 14.35 -5.84 -26.54
N GLU A 26 14.26 -4.77 -25.74
CA GLU A 26 14.88 -4.71 -24.40
C GLU A 26 13.93 -4.96 -23.24
N GLU A 27 12.65 -5.21 -23.46
CA GLU A 27 11.69 -5.43 -22.38
C GLU A 27 11.84 -6.82 -21.75
N SER A 28 11.85 -6.87 -20.41
CA SER A 28 12.04 -8.12 -19.65
C SER A 28 10.88 -9.11 -19.77
N CYS A 29 9.67 -8.66 -20.11
CA CYS A 29 8.45 -9.46 -20.24
C CYS A 29 7.37 -8.76 -21.06
N ALA A 30 6.39 -9.51 -21.56
CA ALA A 30 5.20 -8.94 -22.21
C ALA A 30 4.22 -8.39 -21.16
N PHE A 31 3.59 -7.24 -21.45
CA PHE A 31 2.56 -6.66 -20.59
C PHE A 31 1.38 -7.63 -20.38
N GLY A 32 0.93 -7.79 -19.15
CA GLY A 32 -0.16 -8.70 -18.80
C GLY A 32 0.19 -10.19 -18.84
N SER A 33 1.48 -10.54 -18.97
CA SER A 33 1.94 -11.92 -18.81
C SER A 33 2.06 -12.32 -17.34
N THR A 34 2.08 -13.62 -17.05
CA THR A 34 2.33 -14.13 -15.69
C THR A 34 3.63 -13.57 -15.12
N LYS A 35 4.70 -13.50 -15.94
CA LYS A 35 5.98 -12.92 -15.54
C LYS A 35 5.84 -11.44 -15.16
N TYR A 36 5.03 -10.67 -15.90
CA TYR A 36 4.73 -9.28 -15.58
C TYR A 36 4.09 -9.13 -14.19
N PHE A 37 3.05 -9.93 -13.89
CA PHE A 37 2.38 -9.86 -12.60
C PHE A 37 3.28 -10.29 -11.43
N LEU A 38 4.11 -11.31 -11.63
CA LEU A 38 5.09 -11.74 -10.63
C LEU A 38 6.14 -10.65 -10.37
N LEU A 39 6.65 -10.00 -11.40
CA LEU A 39 7.58 -8.87 -11.25
C LEU A 39 6.93 -7.67 -10.57
N CYS A 40 5.65 -7.38 -10.86
CA CYS A 40 4.89 -6.37 -10.12
C CYS A 40 4.78 -6.74 -8.63
N GLY A 41 4.53 -8.00 -8.33
CA GLY A 41 4.52 -8.50 -6.95
C GLY A 41 5.88 -8.34 -6.26
N LEU A 42 6.99 -8.70 -6.92
CA LEU A 42 8.35 -8.52 -6.39
C LEU A 42 8.70 -7.03 -6.17
N GLY A 43 8.26 -6.15 -7.06
CA GLY A 43 8.33 -4.71 -6.83
C GLY A 43 7.56 -4.28 -5.57
N GLY A 44 6.42 -4.89 -5.33
CA GLY A 44 5.65 -4.71 -4.09
C GLY A 44 6.39 -5.20 -2.84
N VAL A 45 7.07 -6.35 -2.92
CA VAL A 45 7.93 -6.88 -1.84
C VAL A 45 8.99 -5.86 -1.46
N THR A 46 9.77 -5.40 -2.44
CA THR A 46 10.85 -4.43 -2.20
C THR A 46 10.33 -3.10 -1.67
N SER A 47 9.24 -2.60 -2.23
CA SER A 47 8.64 -1.32 -1.85
C SER A 47 8.01 -1.38 -0.45
N CYS A 48 7.08 -2.31 -0.19
CA CYS A 48 6.38 -2.38 1.09
C CYS A 48 7.28 -2.91 2.21
N GLY A 49 8.05 -3.96 1.95
CA GLY A 49 8.95 -4.54 2.96
C GLY A 49 9.95 -3.53 3.48
N SER A 50 10.67 -2.83 2.59
CA SER A 50 11.68 -1.85 3.00
C SER A 50 11.07 -0.65 3.72
N THR A 51 10.00 -0.05 3.18
CA THR A 51 9.41 1.16 3.76
C THR A 51 8.77 0.90 5.12
N HIS A 52 8.06 -0.21 5.30
CA HIS A 52 7.47 -0.54 6.60
C HIS A 52 8.52 -0.95 7.64
N THR A 53 9.60 -1.61 7.22
CA THR A 53 10.72 -1.92 8.13
C THR A 53 11.41 -0.64 8.61
N LEU A 54 11.60 0.33 7.72
CA LEU A 54 12.21 1.61 8.08
C LEU A 54 11.41 2.36 9.15
N ILE A 55 10.08 2.27 9.12
CA ILE A 55 9.21 2.95 10.09
C ILE A 55 8.89 2.10 11.33
N THR A 56 9.46 0.89 11.46
CA THR A 56 9.23 0.00 12.63
C THR A 56 9.39 0.71 13.99
N PRO A 57 10.41 1.56 14.21
CA PRO A 57 10.54 2.28 15.49
C PRO A 57 9.33 3.14 15.84
N LEU A 58 8.81 3.86 14.84
CA LEU A 58 7.65 4.72 15.03
C LEU A 58 6.38 3.90 15.26
N ASP A 59 6.24 2.80 14.54
CA ASP A 59 5.10 1.90 14.66
C ASP A 59 5.06 1.20 16.02
N LEU A 60 6.21 0.75 16.52
CA LEU A 60 6.39 0.21 17.87
C LEU A 60 5.87 1.19 18.93
N ILE A 61 6.34 2.44 18.89
CA ILE A 61 5.94 3.45 19.87
C ILE A 61 4.45 3.75 19.79
N LYS A 62 3.87 3.80 18.58
CA LYS A 62 2.42 3.94 18.40
C LYS A 62 1.65 2.78 19.04
N CYS A 63 2.07 1.53 18.79
CA CYS A 63 1.43 0.36 19.37
C CYS A 63 1.49 0.40 20.90
N ARG A 64 2.64 0.76 21.48
CA ARG A 64 2.80 0.91 22.94
C ARG A 64 1.93 2.02 23.53
N LEU A 65 1.86 3.17 22.84
CA LEU A 65 0.95 4.26 23.22
C LEU A 65 -0.53 3.85 23.22
N GLN A 66 -0.92 2.97 22.31
CA GLN A 66 -2.30 2.48 22.24
C GLN A 66 -2.65 1.52 23.37
N VAL A 67 -1.68 0.75 23.85
CA VAL A 67 -1.87 -0.27 24.91
C VAL A 67 -1.71 0.34 26.29
N ASP A 68 -0.68 1.16 26.53
CA ASP A 68 -0.40 1.75 27.83
C ASP A 68 -0.06 3.24 27.70
N ARG A 69 -1.09 4.07 27.82
CA ARG A 69 -0.96 5.51 27.74
C ARG A 69 -0.46 6.18 29.00
N THR A 70 -0.52 5.50 30.13
CA THR A 70 -0.01 6.02 31.40
C THR A 70 1.51 6.02 31.40
N LYS A 71 2.12 4.96 30.86
CA LYS A 71 3.57 4.82 30.73
C LYS A 71 4.11 5.61 29.51
N TYR A 72 3.45 5.50 28.35
CA TYR A 72 3.85 6.14 27.09
C TYR A 72 2.94 7.35 26.78
N GLN A 73 3.19 8.51 27.39
CA GLN A 73 2.30 9.66 27.33
C GLN A 73 2.28 10.38 25.97
N SER A 74 3.42 10.35 25.26
CA SER A 74 3.60 10.98 23.94
C SER A 74 4.61 10.20 23.11
N LEU A 75 4.71 10.50 21.80
CA LEU A 75 5.71 9.88 20.94
C LEU A 75 7.13 10.10 21.48
N SER A 76 7.50 11.34 21.82
CA SER A 76 8.83 11.67 22.36
C SER A 76 9.10 10.95 23.69
N ASN A 77 8.12 10.93 24.59
CA ASN A 77 8.21 10.18 25.83
C ASN A 77 8.35 8.66 25.57
N GLY A 78 7.56 8.13 24.63
CA GLY A 78 7.62 6.73 24.24
C GLY A 78 9.00 6.30 23.74
N PHE A 79 9.64 7.12 22.90
CA PHE A 79 11.02 6.88 22.47
C PHE A 79 12.00 6.90 23.66
N ARG A 80 11.91 7.94 24.52
CA ARG A 80 12.77 8.06 25.71
C ARG A 80 12.64 6.86 26.63
N VAL A 81 11.41 6.47 26.99
CA VAL A 81 11.15 5.33 27.89
C VAL A 81 11.66 4.04 27.28
N THR A 82 11.39 3.80 26.00
CA THR A 82 11.84 2.58 25.31
C THR A 82 13.37 2.49 25.26
N ILE A 83 14.05 3.59 24.94
CA ILE A 83 15.52 3.62 24.91
C ILE A 83 16.12 3.45 26.29
N ALA A 84 15.52 4.04 27.33
CA ALA A 84 15.98 3.91 28.70
C ALA A 84 15.84 2.48 29.25
N GLU A 85 14.76 1.78 28.92
CA GLU A 85 14.48 0.44 29.43
C GLU A 85 15.10 -0.68 28.58
N GLU A 86 15.12 -0.54 27.26
CA GLU A 86 15.47 -1.62 26.34
C GLU A 86 16.66 -1.28 25.43
N GLY A 87 17.22 -0.08 25.57
CA GLY A 87 18.26 0.43 24.69
C GLY A 87 17.75 0.78 23.29
N VAL A 88 18.65 1.27 22.43
CA VAL A 88 18.32 1.64 21.03
C VAL A 88 17.79 0.45 20.22
N LEU A 89 18.33 -0.75 20.47
CA LEU A 89 17.88 -1.98 19.80
C LEU A 89 16.42 -2.36 20.17
N GLY A 90 15.92 -1.90 21.31
CA GLY A 90 14.51 -2.05 21.68
C GLY A 90 13.54 -1.46 20.66
N LEU A 91 13.96 -0.39 19.96
CA LEU A 91 13.18 0.25 18.91
C LEU A 91 12.98 -0.62 17.65
N THR A 92 13.80 -1.64 17.47
CA THR A 92 13.71 -2.56 16.33
C THR A 92 12.86 -3.80 16.62
N ARG A 93 12.27 -3.92 17.79
CA ARG A 93 11.42 -5.09 18.14
C ARG A 93 10.30 -5.26 17.11
N GLY A 94 10.16 -6.49 16.64
CA GLY A 94 9.16 -6.83 15.63
C GLY A 94 9.54 -6.45 14.19
N TRP A 95 10.79 -6.05 13.91
CA TRP A 95 11.21 -5.70 12.55
C TRP A 95 11.05 -6.87 11.57
N LEU A 96 11.39 -8.10 11.99
CA LEU A 96 11.33 -9.28 11.12
C LEU A 96 9.90 -9.66 10.71
N PRO A 97 8.93 -9.82 11.64
CA PRO A 97 7.55 -10.03 11.24
C PRO A 97 6.95 -8.83 10.47
N THR A 98 7.40 -7.60 10.73
CA THR A 98 7.04 -6.43 9.93
C THR A 98 7.55 -6.58 8.50
N PHE A 99 8.83 -6.88 8.32
CA PHE A 99 9.42 -7.08 6.99
C PHE A 99 8.71 -8.18 6.21
N LEU A 100 8.58 -9.37 6.80
CA LEU A 100 7.95 -10.52 6.13
C LEU A 100 6.46 -10.28 5.85
N GLY A 101 5.72 -9.74 6.80
CA GLY A 101 4.30 -9.46 6.65
C GLY A 101 4.01 -8.44 5.56
N TYR A 102 4.69 -7.30 5.60
CA TYR A 102 4.50 -6.25 4.59
C TYR A 102 5.14 -6.59 3.24
N SER A 103 6.16 -7.43 3.19
CA SER A 103 6.66 -8.01 1.94
C SER A 103 5.62 -8.92 1.30
N THR A 104 5.00 -9.81 2.07
CA THR A 104 3.92 -10.67 1.60
C THR A 104 2.70 -9.85 1.17
N GLN A 105 2.30 -8.87 1.97
CA GLN A 105 1.23 -7.95 1.59
C GLN A 105 1.55 -7.21 0.28
N GLY A 106 2.78 -6.69 0.14
CA GLY A 106 3.23 -6.00 -1.06
C GLY A 106 3.21 -6.89 -2.30
N LEU A 107 3.65 -8.15 -2.17
CA LEU A 107 3.60 -9.16 -3.23
C LEU A 107 2.17 -9.29 -3.79
N PHE A 108 1.22 -9.57 -2.91
CA PHE A 108 -0.17 -9.75 -3.32
C PHE A 108 -0.82 -8.43 -3.73
N LYS A 109 -0.66 -7.36 -2.98
CA LYS A 109 -1.25 -6.06 -3.25
C LYS A 109 -0.89 -5.54 -4.64
N PHE A 110 0.39 -5.44 -4.97
CA PHE A 110 0.83 -4.90 -6.26
C PHE A 110 0.67 -5.91 -7.41
N GLY A 111 0.96 -7.18 -7.18
CA GLY A 111 0.80 -8.23 -8.18
C GLY A 111 -0.66 -8.43 -8.58
N LEU A 112 -1.55 -8.60 -7.60
CA LEU A 112 -2.97 -8.80 -7.83
C LEU A 112 -3.68 -7.52 -8.30
N TYR A 113 -3.23 -6.32 -7.87
CA TYR A 113 -3.80 -5.08 -8.39
C TYR A 113 -3.64 -4.97 -9.91
N GLU A 114 -2.43 -5.21 -10.42
CA GLU A 114 -2.20 -5.20 -11.87
C GLU A 114 -2.96 -6.33 -12.57
N PHE A 115 -3.04 -7.51 -11.95
CA PHE A 115 -3.84 -8.63 -12.47
C PHE A 115 -5.33 -8.26 -12.55
N PHE A 116 -5.95 -7.82 -11.45
CA PHE A 116 -7.36 -7.48 -11.44
C PHE A 116 -7.68 -6.28 -12.34
N LYS A 117 -6.78 -5.32 -12.46
CA LYS A 117 -6.93 -4.19 -13.38
C LYS A 117 -7.03 -4.67 -14.83
N VAL A 118 -6.18 -5.58 -15.25
CA VAL A 118 -6.23 -6.18 -16.60
C VAL A 118 -7.44 -7.08 -16.76
N TYR A 119 -7.75 -7.88 -15.75
CA TYR A 119 -8.88 -8.82 -15.76
C TYR A 119 -10.22 -8.11 -15.88
N TYR A 120 -10.49 -7.12 -15.02
CA TYR A 120 -11.72 -6.36 -15.04
C TYR A 120 -11.85 -5.48 -16.29
N ALA A 121 -10.74 -4.90 -16.77
CA ALA A 121 -10.75 -4.17 -18.04
C ALA A 121 -11.20 -5.05 -19.22
N LYS A 122 -10.73 -6.31 -19.26
CA LYS A 122 -11.17 -7.28 -20.27
C LYS A 122 -12.66 -7.67 -20.15
N LEU A 123 -13.18 -7.74 -18.92
CA LEU A 123 -14.59 -8.08 -18.68
C LEU A 123 -15.56 -7.01 -19.17
N ILE A 124 -15.23 -5.72 -18.95
CA ILE A 124 -16.11 -4.59 -19.31
C ILE A 124 -15.87 -4.08 -20.74
N GLY A 125 -14.80 -4.53 -21.39
CA GLY A 125 -14.38 -4.09 -22.73
C GLY A 125 -13.57 -2.80 -22.72
N ASP A 126 -12.70 -2.62 -23.73
CA ASP A 126 -11.70 -1.53 -23.77
C ASP A 126 -12.32 -0.13 -23.73
N ASP A 127 -13.46 0.09 -24.45
CA ASP A 127 -14.11 1.39 -24.50
C ASP A 127 -14.72 1.78 -23.13
N ASN A 128 -15.41 0.84 -22.50
CA ASN A 128 -15.99 1.03 -21.17
C ASN A 128 -14.90 1.10 -20.08
N ALA A 129 -13.78 0.39 -20.24
CA ALA A 129 -12.67 0.42 -19.29
C ALA A 129 -12.06 1.82 -19.16
N PHE A 130 -12.06 2.61 -20.23
CA PHE A 130 -11.62 4.00 -20.17
C PHE A 130 -12.64 4.89 -19.45
N GLU A 131 -13.90 4.76 -19.76
CA GLU A 131 -14.96 5.57 -19.16
C GLU A 131 -15.07 5.29 -17.65
N TYR A 132 -15.07 4.01 -17.26
CA TYR A 132 -15.21 3.57 -15.87
C TYR A 132 -13.88 3.33 -15.14
N ARG A 133 -12.73 3.87 -15.64
CA ARG A 133 -11.39 3.59 -15.10
C ARG A 133 -11.24 3.88 -13.60
N THR A 134 -11.99 4.85 -13.07
CA THR A 134 -11.96 5.13 -11.63
C THR A 134 -12.54 3.98 -10.80
N TRP A 135 -13.67 3.44 -11.24
CA TRP A 135 -14.27 2.26 -10.63
C TRP A 135 -13.39 1.03 -10.80
N LEU A 136 -12.73 0.91 -11.96
CA LEU A 136 -11.75 -0.15 -12.22
C LEU A 136 -10.60 -0.11 -11.20
N TYR A 137 -10.04 1.08 -10.92
CA TYR A 137 -8.98 1.23 -9.91
C TYR A 137 -9.47 0.90 -8.51
N LEU A 138 -10.66 1.37 -8.14
CA LEU A 138 -11.27 1.09 -6.84
C LEU A 138 -11.51 -0.40 -6.62
N THR A 139 -12.18 -1.08 -7.57
CA THR A 139 -12.50 -2.51 -7.46
C THR A 139 -11.26 -3.38 -7.50
N SER A 140 -10.30 -3.08 -8.39
CA SER A 140 -9.05 -3.83 -8.50
C SER A 140 -8.22 -3.72 -7.22
N SER A 141 -8.14 -2.53 -6.63
CA SER A 141 -7.41 -2.32 -5.39
C SER A 141 -8.09 -2.95 -4.18
N ALA A 142 -9.42 -2.93 -4.11
CA ALA A 142 -10.18 -3.61 -3.07
C ALA A 142 -9.98 -5.13 -3.12
N SER A 143 -10.10 -5.72 -4.31
CA SER A 143 -9.87 -7.16 -4.51
C SER A 143 -8.44 -7.57 -4.17
N ALA A 144 -7.45 -6.80 -4.60
CA ALA A 144 -6.05 -7.06 -4.30
C ALA A 144 -5.75 -7.01 -2.81
N GLU A 145 -6.28 -6.00 -2.11
CA GLU A 145 -6.06 -5.83 -0.67
C GLU A 145 -6.73 -6.92 0.15
N PHE A 146 -7.92 -7.35 -0.25
CA PHE A 146 -8.62 -8.46 0.41
C PHE A 146 -7.74 -9.71 0.52
N PHE A 147 -7.09 -10.11 -0.56
CA PHE A 147 -6.16 -11.25 -0.55
C PHE A 147 -4.82 -10.94 0.13
N ALA A 148 -4.33 -9.73 -0.03
CA ALA A 148 -3.05 -9.30 0.56
C ALA A 148 -3.10 -9.31 2.09
N ASP A 149 -4.22 -8.92 2.69
CA ASP A 149 -4.41 -8.93 4.13
C ASP A 149 -4.49 -10.34 4.73
N ILE A 150 -4.95 -11.33 3.98
CA ILE A 150 -4.90 -12.74 4.41
C ILE A 150 -3.44 -13.18 4.60
N GLY A 151 -2.56 -12.75 3.69
CA GLY A 151 -1.12 -13.01 3.80
C GLY A 151 -0.42 -12.20 4.89
N LEU A 152 -0.90 -10.99 5.18
CA LEU A 152 -0.35 -10.11 6.22
C LEU A 152 -0.75 -10.55 7.63
N ALA A 153 -1.98 -10.99 7.82
CA ALA A 153 -2.60 -11.20 9.13
C ALA A 153 -1.75 -12.02 10.13
N PRO A 154 -1.14 -13.15 9.75
CA PRO A 154 -0.32 -13.94 10.70
C PRO A 154 0.88 -13.15 11.22
N MET A 155 1.58 -12.44 10.34
CA MET A 155 2.76 -11.67 10.71
C MET A 155 2.40 -10.41 11.51
N GLU A 156 1.28 -9.77 11.20
CA GLU A 156 0.76 -8.63 11.97
C GLU A 156 0.38 -9.05 13.40
N ALA A 157 -0.27 -10.21 13.58
CA ALA A 157 -0.58 -10.75 14.90
C ALA A 157 0.69 -10.99 15.74
N VAL A 158 1.70 -11.63 15.16
CA VAL A 158 2.99 -11.88 15.82
C VAL A 158 3.70 -10.57 16.14
N LYS A 159 3.76 -9.64 15.21
CA LYS A 159 4.35 -8.32 15.38
C LYS A 159 3.73 -7.58 16.56
N VAL A 160 2.40 -7.47 16.57
CA VAL A 160 1.68 -6.76 17.63
C VAL A 160 1.96 -7.39 18.99
N ARG A 161 1.95 -8.72 19.11
CA ARG A 161 2.26 -9.43 20.36
C ARG A 161 3.68 -9.13 20.86
N ILE A 162 4.68 -9.17 19.96
CA ILE A 162 6.08 -8.85 20.31
C ILE A 162 6.22 -7.38 20.76
N GLN A 163 5.53 -6.46 20.11
CA GLN A 163 5.66 -5.02 20.37
C GLN A 163 4.93 -4.56 21.63
N THR A 164 3.84 -5.22 22.00
CA THR A 164 2.93 -4.75 23.07
C THR A 164 2.98 -5.53 24.36
N SER A 165 3.60 -6.73 24.37
CA SER A 165 3.65 -7.57 25.58
C SER A 165 5.02 -7.42 26.28
N PRO A 166 5.09 -6.79 27.47
CA PRO A 166 6.33 -6.70 28.24
C PRO A 166 6.84 -8.10 28.61
N GLY A 167 8.16 -8.30 28.50
CA GLY A 167 8.79 -9.59 28.82
C GLY A 167 8.56 -10.71 27.79
N PHE A 168 7.78 -10.47 26.74
CA PHE A 168 7.60 -11.44 25.67
C PHE A 168 8.84 -11.55 24.79
N THR A 169 9.01 -12.73 24.16
CA THR A 169 10.18 -12.98 23.30
C THR A 169 10.26 -12.01 22.11
N THR A 170 11.47 -11.65 21.72
CA THR A 170 11.74 -10.84 20.51
C THR A 170 11.91 -11.70 19.26
N SER A 171 12.08 -13.02 19.42
CA SER A 171 12.24 -13.98 18.33
C SER A 171 10.88 -14.31 17.72
N MET A 172 10.73 -14.08 16.41
CA MET A 172 9.51 -14.36 15.65
C MET A 172 9.10 -15.84 15.75
N SER A 173 10.04 -16.78 15.57
CA SER A 173 9.75 -18.22 15.61
C SER A 173 9.28 -18.69 16.98
N LYS A 174 9.93 -18.20 18.05
CA LYS A 174 9.51 -18.47 19.43
C LYS A 174 8.13 -17.87 19.71
N ALA A 175 7.89 -16.63 19.28
CA ALA A 175 6.60 -15.96 19.42
C ALA A 175 5.47 -16.74 18.75
N MET A 176 5.67 -17.18 17.52
CA MET A 176 4.71 -18.01 16.79
C MET A 176 4.44 -19.33 17.52
N GLY A 177 5.49 -19.99 17.99
CA GLY A 177 5.36 -21.25 18.73
C GLY A 177 4.58 -21.10 20.06
N VAL A 178 4.84 -20.04 20.82
CA VAL A 178 4.10 -19.73 22.05
C VAL A 178 2.65 -19.43 21.75
N MET A 179 2.37 -18.51 20.81
CA MET A 179 1.00 -18.12 20.40
C MET A 179 0.20 -19.34 19.91
N MET A 180 0.83 -20.22 19.14
CA MET A 180 0.18 -21.43 18.63
C MET A 180 -0.18 -22.41 19.75
N ARG A 181 0.67 -22.53 20.78
CA ARG A 181 0.43 -23.42 21.95
C ARG A 181 -0.62 -22.85 22.90
N GLU A 182 -0.59 -21.53 23.16
CA GLU A 182 -1.50 -20.88 24.11
C GLU A 182 -2.90 -20.65 23.53
N ASP A 183 -2.99 -20.14 22.30
CA ASP A 183 -4.23 -19.62 21.72
C ASP A 183 -4.68 -20.40 20.46
N GLY A 184 -3.87 -21.36 19.98
CA GLY A 184 -4.14 -22.13 18.77
C GLY A 184 -3.94 -21.34 17.47
N VAL A 185 -4.16 -22.01 16.32
CA VAL A 185 -3.92 -21.41 14.98
C VAL A 185 -4.84 -20.21 14.67
N GLY A 186 -6.05 -20.20 15.27
CA GLY A 186 -7.03 -19.13 15.04
C GLY A 186 -6.56 -17.74 15.49
N VAL A 187 -5.60 -17.64 16.41
CA VAL A 187 -5.06 -16.36 16.91
C VAL A 187 -4.45 -15.51 15.80
N PHE A 188 -3.85 -16.13 14.79
CA PHE A 188 -3.19 -15.45 13.68
C PHE A 188 -4.17 -14.72 12.76
N TYR A 189 -5.42 -15.13 12.72
CA TYR A 189 -6.45 -14.54 11.87
C TYR A 189 -7.56 -13.82 12.65
N LYS A 190 -7.48 -13.78 13.98
CA LYS A 190 -8.47 -13.11 14.82
C LYS A 190 -8.65 -11.61 14.49
N GLY A 191 -7.57 -10.96 14.04
CA GLY A 191 -7.58 -9.56 13.64
C GLY A 191 -7.91 -9.28 12.17
N LEU A 192 -8.21 -10.32 11.35
CA LEU A 192 -8.36 -10.16 9.90
C LEU A 192 -9.54 -9.28 9.51
N VAL A 193 -10.70 -9.46 10.12
CA VAL A 193 -11.90 -8.66 9.81
C VAL A 193 -11.69 -7.17 10.11
N PRO A 194 -11.24 -6.77 11.31
CA PRO A 194 -10.85 -5.38 11.57
C PRO A 194 -9.77 -4.84 10.62
N LEU A 195 -8.83 -5.70 10.20
CA LEU A 195 -7.79 -5.35 9.25
C LEU A 195 -8.39 -4.98 7.89
N TRP A 196 -9.31 -5.79 7.35
CA TRP A 196 -10.03 -5.48 6.10
C TRP A 196 -10.78 -4.16 6.16
N PHE A 197 -11.55 -3.91 7.24
CA PHE A 197 -12.29 -2.66 7.40
C PHE A 197 -11.37 -1.43 7.41
N ARG A 198 -10.14 -1.57 7.87
CA ARG A 198 -9.14 -0.49 7.87
C ARG A 198 -8.40 -0.38 6.53
N GLN A 199 -7.90 -1.51 6.02
CA GLN A 199 -6.94 -1.53 4.91
C GLN A 199 -7.60 -1.41 3.54
N VAL A 200 -8.77 -2.03 3.33
CA VAL A 200 -9.43 -2.01 2.02
C VAL A 200 -9.79 -0.57 1.60
N PRO A 201 -10.52 0.24 2.40
CA PRO A 201 -10.83 1.62 2.03
C PRO A 201 -9.56 2.48 1.85
N TYR A 202 -8.57 2.30 2.72
CA TYR A 202 -7.29 3.00 2.64
C TYR A 202 -6.58 2.69 1.31
N THR A 203 -6.50 1.42 0.91
CA THR A 203 -5.83 0.99 -0.31
C THR A 203 -6.60 1.42 -1.56
N MET A 204 -7.93 1.37 -1.53
CA MET A 204 -8.77 1.91 -2.60
C MET A 204 -8.42 3.39 -2.87
N MET A 205 -8.40 4.21 -1.83
CA MET A 205 -8.03 5.62 -1.94
C MET A 205 -6.58 5.80 -2.42
N LYS A 206 -5.64 5.01 -1.86
CA LYS A 206 -4.22 5.09 -2.20
C LYS A 206 -3.96 4.86 -3.68
N PHE A 207 -4.45 3.78 -4.24
CA PHE A 207 -4.21 3.42 -5.64
C PHE A 207 -4.98 4.34 -6.59
N THR A 208 -6.26 4.60 -6.31
CA THR A 208 -7.07 5.47 -7.17
C THR A 208 -6.56 6.91 -7.18
N SER A 209 -6.23 7.47 -6.01
CA SER A 209 -5.66 8.83 -5.93
C SER A 209 -4.30 8.90 -6.63
N PHE A 210 -3.46 7.87 -6.50
CA PHE A 210 -2.18 7.82 -7.17
C PHE A 210 -2.33 7.82 -8.71
N GLU A 211 -3.13 6.90 -9.25
CA GLU A 211 -3.37 6.80 -10.69
C GLU A 211 -3.96 8.10 -11.25
N LYS A 212 -4.96 8.68 -10.55
CA LYS A 212 -5.57 9.95 -10.98
C LYS A 212 -4.60 11.13 -10.88
N THR A 213 -3.83 11.22 -9.82
CA THR A 213 -2.83 12.29 -9.66
C THR A 213 -1.75 12.17 -10.73
N LEU A 214 -1.32 10.95 -11.03
CA LEU A 214 -0.34 10.69 -12.08
C LEU A 214 -0.87 11.11 -13.46
N GLU A 215 -2.12 10.76 -13.79
CA GLU A 215 -2.80 11.22 -15.02
C GLU A 215 -2.83 12.75 -15.11
N LEU A 216 -3.22 13.43 -14.00
CA LEU A 216 -3.33 14.89 -13.97
C LEU A 216 -1.96 15.58 -14.09
N LEU A 217 -0.92 15.07 -13.41
CA LEU A 217 0.42 15.62 -13.51
C LEU A 217 0.98 15.54 -14.93
N TYR A 218 0.83 14.40 -15.60
CA TYR A 218 1.26 14.27 -16.99
C TYR A 218 0.42 15.08 -17.99
N ARG A 219 -0.83 15.38 -17.64
CA ARG A 219 -1.72 16.16 -18.52
C ARG A 219 -1.52 17.66 -18.40
N TYR A 220 -1.26 18.19 -17.19
CA TYR A 220 -1.31 19.63 -16.92
C TYR A 220 0.02 20.22 -16.44
N VAL A 221 0.91 19.43 -15.83
CA VAL A 221 2.12 19.94 -15.21
C VAL A 221 3.37 19.59 -16.01
N VAL A 222 3.44 18.39 -16.56
CA VAL A 222 4.60 17.93 -17.32
C VAL A 222 4.44 18.36 -18.79
N PRO A 223 5.30 19.28 -19.32
CA PRO A 223 5.12 19.82 -20.66
C PRO A 223 5.46 18.83 -21.78
N LYS A 224 6.07 17.69 -21.43
CA LYS A 224 6.52 16.67 -22.38
C LYS A 224 5.64 15.42 -22.28
N PRO A 225 5.36 14.71 -23.40
CA PRO A 225 4.76 13.37 -23.33
C PRO A 225 5.59 12.45 -22.45
N ARG A 226 4.93 11.55 -21.71
CA ARG A 226 5.58 10.61 -20.79
C ARG A 226 6.70 9.80 -21.47
N THR A 227 6.56 9.49 -22.76
CA THR A 227 7.53 8.76 -23.57
C THR A 227 8.84 9.52 -23.80
N GLN A 228 8.81 10.85 -23.72
CA GLN A 228 9.97 11.73 -23.91
C GLN A 228 10.63 12.13 -22.58
N CYS A 229 10.02 11.81 -21.45
CA CYS A 229 10.57 12.09 -20.13
C CYS A 229 11.73 11.14 -19.81
N THR A 230 12.81 11.71 -19.25
CA THR A 230 13.91 10.90 -18.70
C THR A 230 13.44 10.03 -17.54
N LYS A 231 14.19 8.96 -17.22
CA LYS A 231 13.89 8.08 -16.07
C LYS A 231 13.80 8.86 -14.76
N ALA A 232 14.69 9.85 -14.56
CA ALA A 232 14.71 10.70 -13.37
C ALA A 232 13.45 11.59 -13.28
N GLU A 233 13.04 12.24 -14.39
CA GLU A 233 11.81 13.03 -14.44
C GLU A 233 10.58 12.18 -14.11
N GLN A 234 10.51 10.95 -14.65
CA GLN A 234 9.41 10.04 -14.39
C GLN A 234 9.35 9.61 -12.90
N LEU A 235 10.49 9.30 -12.29
CA LEU A 235 10.57 8.97 -10.86
C LEU A 235 10.18 10.16 -9.97
N LEU A 236 10.56 11.39 -10.35
CA LEU A 236 10.15 12.60 -9.63
C LEU A 236 8.64 12.82 -9.69
N VAL A 237 8.05 12.64 -10.88
CA VAL A 237 6.58 12.73 -11.06
C VAL A 237 5.87 11.64 -10.24
N THR A 238 6.39 10.42 -10.22
CA THR A 238 5.87 9.31 -9.42
C THR A 238 5.95 9.62 -7.92
N PHE A 239 7.05 10.20 -7.47
CA PHE A 239 7.22 10.61 -6.07
C PHE A 239 6.20 11.69 -5.68
N ALA A 240 6.07 12.73 -6.50
CA ALA A 240 5.09 13.80 -6.28
C ALA A 240 3.65 13.26 -6.29
N ALA A 241 3.29 12.41 -7.25
CA ALA A 241 1.99 11.74 -7.31
C ALA A 241 1.72 10.91 -6.06
N GLY A 242 2.74 10.17 -5.59
CA GLY A 242 2.66 9.36 -4.37
C GLY A 242 2.44 10.22 -3.12
N TYR A 243 3.12 11.36 -3.01
CA TYR A 243 2.96 12.26 -1.87
C TYR A 243 1.54 12.86 -1.83
N ILE A 244 1.05 13.36 -2.97
CA ILE A 244 -0.31 13.91 -3.10
C ILE A 244 -1.36 12.83 -2.81
N ALA A 245 -1.20 11.62 -3.36
CA ALA A 245 -2.08 10.50 -3.04
C ALA A 245 -2.07 10.16 -1.55
N GLY A 246 -0.91 10.24 -0.89
CA GLY A 246 -0.76 10.07 0.55
C GLY A 246 -1.53 11.11 1.37
N ILE A 247 -1.59 12.37 0.92
CA ILE A 247 -2.41 13.42 1.54
C ILE A 247 -3.90 13.01 1.49
N PHE A 248 -4.40 12.64 0.32
CA PHE A 248 -5.80 12.19 0.18
C PHE A 248 -6.10 10.97 1.05
N CYS A 249 -5.19 9.98 1.07
CA CYS A 249 -5.33 8.82 1.96
C CYS A 249 -5.39 9.21 3.43
N ALA A 250 -4.49 10.11 3.87
CA ALA A 250 -4.46 10.57 5.24
C ALA A 250 -5.79 11.24 5.62
N VAL A 251 -6.27 12.14 4.76
CA VAL A 251 -7.54 12.86 5.00
C VAL A 251 -8.69 11.86 5.09
N VAL A 252 -8.89 11.00 4.10
CA VAL A 252 -10.08 10.10 4.05
C VAL A 252 -10.05 9.06 5.17
N SER A 253 -8.87 8.50 5.50
CA SER A 253 -8.76 7.45 6.53
C SER A 253 -8.70 7.98 7.97
N HIS A 254 -8.40 9.25 8.18
CA HIS A 254 -8.12 9.82 9.51
C HIS A 254 -9.25 9.65 10.53
N PRO A 255 -10.53 9.95 10.21
CA PRO A 255 -11.62 9.76 11.17
C PRO A 255 -11.77 8.31 11.63
N ALA A 256 -11.69 7.35 10.69
CA ALA A 256 -11.79 5.93 11.01
C ALA A 256 -10.64 5.46 11.90
N ASP A 257 -9.41 5.88 11.59
CA ASP A 257 -8.23 5.53 12.40
C ASP A 257 -8.27 6.17 13.79
N THR A 258 -8.80 7.39 13.90
CA THR A 258 -9.01 8.05 15.21
C THR A 258 -9.99 7.27 16.07
N VAL A 259 -11.10 6.81 15.48
CA VAL A 259 -12.09 5.98 16.17
C VAL A 259 -11.48 4.65 16.60
N VAL A 260 -10.80 3.93 15.69
CA VAL A 260 -10.15 2.64 16.00
C VAL A 260 -9.08 2.79 17.07
N SER A 261 -8.24 3.83 17.00
CA SER A 261 -7.22 4.11 18.01
C SER A 261 -7.85 4.35 19.39
N LYS A 262 -8.96 5.08 19.46
CA LYS A 262 -9.67 5.33 20.73
C LYS A 262 -10.42 4.11 21.23
N LEU A 263 -10.97 3.26 20.35
CA LEU A 263 -11.54 1.96 20.72
C LEU A 263 -10.51 1.05 21.40
N ASN A 264 -9.31 1.01 20.86
CA ASN A 264 -8.21 0.24 21.43
C ASN A 264 -7.75 0.76 22.82
N GLN A 265 -7.92 2.06 23.06
CA GLN A 265 -7.61 2.71 24.35
C GLN A 265 -8.72 2.55 25.39
N GLN A 266 -9.98 2.50 24.98
CA GLN A 266 -11.16 2.44 25.85
C GLN A 266 -11.88 1.10 25.67
N LYS A 267 -11.37 0.05 26.34
CA LYS A 267 -12.00 -1.28 26.29
C LYS A 267 -13.45 -1.20 26.78
N GLY A 268 -14.37 -1.74 25.99
CA GLY A 268 -15.80 -1.79 26.32
C GLY A 268 -16.64 -0.64 25.76
N SER A 269 -16.03 0.40 25.16
CA SER A 269 -16.78 1.45 24.47
C SER A 269 -17.16 1.04 23.04
N THR A 270 -18.29 1.54 22.57
CA THR A 270 -18.71 1.36 21.16
C THR A 270 -18.15 2.46 20.27
N ALA A 271 -18.06 2.21 18.95
CA ALA A 271 -17.62 3.21 17.99
C ALA A 271 -18.52 4.46 18.01
N ALA A 272 -19.83 4.28 18.18
CA ALA A 272 -20.80 5.37 18.24
C ALA A 272 -20.59 6.27 19.47
N GLU A 273 -20.33 5.69 20.63
CA GLU A 273 -20.01 6.44 21.86
C GLU A 273 -18.73 7.25 21.70
N ILE A 274 -17.69 6.66 21.07
CA ILE A 274 -16.44 7.37 20.82
C ILE A 274 -16.65 8.55 19.88
N VAL A 275 -17.36 8.36 18.77
CA VAL A 275 -17.67 9.44 17.82
C VAL A 275 -18.43 10.57 18.54
N LYS A 276 -19.44 10.24 19.35
CA LYS A 276 -20.21 11.21 20.14
C LYS A 276 -19.35 11.97 21.15
N LYS A 277 -18.45 11.26 21.86
CA LYS A 277 -17.55 11.83 22.88
C LYS A 277 -16.46 12.72 22.28
N VAL A 278 -15.89 12.33 21.16
CA VAL A 278 -14.76 13.01 20.50
C VAL A 278 -15.25 14.21 19.70
N GLY A 279 -16.47 14.14 19.17
CA GLY A 279 -17.06 15.14 18.30
C GLY A 279 -16.37 15.24 16.93
N PHE A 280 -16.99 15.99 16.03
CA PHE A 280 -16.48 16.11 14.64
C PHE A 280 -15.05 16.68 14.58
N VAL A 281 -14.76 17.75 15.30
CA VAL A 281 -13.43 18.37 15.32
C VAL A 281 -12.36 17.44 15.90
N GLY A 282 -12.70 16.71 16.96
CA GLY A 282 -11.78 15.78 17.59
C GLY A 282 -11.39 14.57 16.70
N LEU A 283 -12.25 14.20 15.76
CA LEU A 283 -11.92 13.14 14.76
C LEU A 283 -10.77 13.54 13.83
N TRP A 284 -10.54 14.85 13.64
CA TRP A 284 -9.47 15.39 12.79
C TRP A 284 -8.21 15.80 13.57
N SER A 285 -8.21 15.58 14.88
CA SER A 285 -7.05 15.91 15.72
C SER A 285 -5.84 15.07 15.35
N GLY A 286 -4.71 15.72 15.07
CA GLY A 286 -3.46 15.04 14.66
C GLY A 286 -3.34 14.77 13.16
N LEU A 287 -4.20 15.33 12.32
CA LEU A 287 -4.15 15.16 10.86
C LEU A 287 -2.83 15.65 10.25
N GLY A 288 -2.30 16.80 10.69
CA GLY A 288 -1.07 17.36 10.13
C GLY A 288 0.14 16.41 10.18
N PRO A 289 0.56 15.94 11.37
CA PRO A 289 1.60 14.93 11.50
C PRO A 289 1.33 13.65 10.71
N ARG A 290 0.06 13.24 10.62
CA ARG A 290 -0.34 12.08 9.85
C ARG A 290 -0.15 12.27 8.34
N ILE A 291 -0.49 13.45 7.80
CA ILE A 291 -0.26 13.79 6.39
C ILE A 291 1.22 13.65 6.06
N ILE A 292 2.10 14.22 6.87
CA ILE A 292 3.55 14.13 6.65
C ILE A 292 4.00 12.66 6.63
N MET A 293 3.57 11.89 7.62
CA MET A 293 3.96 10.48 7.73
C MET A 293 3.44 9.64 6.56
N ILE A 294 2.13 9.68 6.27
CA ILE A 294 1.51 8.87 5.22
C ILE A 294 1.92 9.37 3.84
N GLY A 295 2.02 10.70 3.66
CA GLY A 295 2.52 11.29 2.41
C GLY A 295 3.90 10.80 2.06
N THR A 296 4.84 10.91 2.99
CA THR A 296 6.22 10.44 2.81
C THR A 296 6.29 8.93 2.58
N LEU A 297 5.58 8.16 3.39
CA LEU A 297 5.53 6.70 3.26
C LEU A 297 5.01 6.29 1.87
N THR A 298 3.90 6.89 1.43
CA THR A 298 3.27 6.57 0.14
C THR A 298 4.16 7.00 -1.02
N ALA A 299 4.77 8.18 -0.93
CA ALA A 299 5.72 8.67 -1.93
C ALA A 299 6.92 7.71 -2.09
N LEU A 300 7.53 7.30 -0.97
CA LEU A 300 8.65 6.34 -0.99
C LEU A 300 8.22 4.97 -1.54
N GLN A 301 7.04 4.48 -1.18
CA GLN A 301 6.54 3.20 -1.71
C GLN A 301 6.38 3.23 -3.23
N TRP A 302 5.76 4.26 -3.77
CA TRP A 302 5.59 4.39 -5.22
C TRP A 302 6.90 4.65 -5.93
N PHE A 303 7.78 5.46 -5.35
CA PHE A 303 9.11 5.71 -5.89
C PHE A 303 9.94 4.43 -5.99
N ILE A 304 10.03 3.63 -4.91
CA ILE A 304 10.77 2.37 -4.91
C ILE A 304 10.15 1.38 -5.89
N TYR A 305 8.82 1.30 -5.94
CA TYR A 305 8.11 0.42 -6.86
C TYR A 305 8.36 0.79 -8.33
N ASP A 306 8.31 2.08 -8.67
CA ASP A 306 8.57 2.54 -10.04
C ASP A 306 10.08 2.41 -10.40
N ALA A 307 10.96 2.70 -9.45
CA ALA A 307 12.40 2.46 -9.61
C ALA A 307 12.70 0.98 -9.90
N PHE A 308 12.04 0.07 -9.19
CA PHE A 308 12.13 -1.37 -9.46
C PHE A 308 11.65 -1.71 -10.88
N LYS A 309 10.50 -1.18 -11.31
CA LYS A 309 10.00 -1.39 -12.69
C LYS A 309 10.98 -0.88 -13.74
N VAL A 310 11.57 0.29 -13.51
CA VAL A 310 12.59 0.87 -14.40
C VAL A 310 13.85 0.00 -14.45
N PHE A 311 14.33 -0.45 -13.28
CA PHE A 311 15.51 -1.30 -13.18
C PHE A 311 15.33 -2.65 -13.89
N MET A 312 14.15 -3.25 -13.71
CA MET A 312 13.79 -4.53 -14.34
C MET A 312 13.37 -4.39 -15.81
N LYS A 313 13.45 -3.20 -16.40
CA LYS A 313 13.01 -2.92 -17.79
C LYS A 313 11.60 -3.46 -18.08
N MET A 314 10.67 -3.26 -17.13
CA MET A 314 9.30 -3.76 -17.29
C MET A 314 8.51 -2.91 -18.28
N PRO A 315 7.63 -3.55 -19.08
CA PRO A 315 6.73 -2.83 -19.97
C PRO A 315 5.77 -1.96 -19.16
N ARG A 316 5.41 -0.82 -19.72
CA ARG A 316 4.43 0.10 -19.12
C ARG A 316 3.04 -0.19 -19.66
N PRO A 317 1.97 0.08 -18.87
CA PRO A 317 0.63 0.01 -19.40
C PRO A 317 0.52 0.86 -20.66
N PRO A 318 -0.14 0.36 -21.71
CA PRO A 318 -0.38 1.16 -22.91
C PRO A 318 -1.15 2.43 -22.55
N PRO A 319 -0.88 3.58 -23.22
CA PRO A 319 -1.64 4.80 -23.01
C PRO A 319 -3.12 4.52 -23.24
N VAL A 320 -3.96 4.96 -22.32
CA VAL A 320 -5.40 4.72 -22.39
C VAL A 320 -5.97 5.39 -23.64
N ALA A 321 -6.83 4.71 -24.37
CA ALA A 321 -7.28 5.07 -25.73
C ALA A 321 -7.96 6.46 -25.90
N GLY A 322 -8.09 7.26 -24.87
CA GLY A 322 -8.59 8.65 -24.89
C GLY A 322 -7.52 9.74 -24.84
N GLU A 323 -6.23 9.37 -24.70
CA GLU A 323 -5.11 10.32 -24.61
C GLU A 323 -4.59 10.78 -25.99
N LYS A 324 -5.29 10.42 -27.06
CA LYS A 324 -5.00 10.93 -28.41
C LYS A 324 -5.43 12.38 -28.54
N ARG A 325 -4.45 13.28 -28.38
CA ARG A 325 -4.31 14.61 -28.99
C ARG A 325 -5.49 15.59 -28.86
N LYS A 326 -5.34 16.55 -27.96
CA LYS A 326 -5.61 17.93 -28.31
C LYS A 326 -4.23 18.62 -28.46
N HIS A 327 -3.74 18.66 -29.68
CA HIS A 327 -2.82 19.67 -30.16
C HIS A 327 -3.63 20.81 -30.73
#